data_4e58b1b2ddb6bd19a8e309c660680a21
#
_entry.id   4e58b1b2ddb6bd19a8e309c660680a21
#
_cell.length_a   1.000
_cell.length_b   1.000
_cell.length_c   1.000
_cell.angle_alpha   90.00
_cell.angle_beta   90.00
_cell.angle_gamma   90.00
#
_symmetry.space_group_name_H-M   'P 1'
#
loop_
_entity.id
_entity.type
_entity.pdbx_description
1 polymer ?
#
loop_
_entity_poly.entity_id
_entity_poly.type
_entity_poly.pdbx_seq_one_letter_code
_entity_poly.pdbx_strand_id
1 'polypeptide(L)'
;MMHAPRALTPTELIYLDYFATGVSINGHPMQHMRARLRKAGVVDSKGLRELQGGEPIIVCGLVVIRQRPASANGTIFLLLEDEWGFINVVVPSFLVDEFSEVVKFATFIVVQGRFEKDGNVLNVVGKRFKELDVKRLEHKARSFR
;
A
#
# COMPACT_ATOMS: atom_id res chain seq x y z
N MET A 1 2.66 -8.95 -11.75
CA MET A 1 1.49 -8.07 -11.84
C MET A 1 0.56 -8.29 -10.66
N MET A 2 0.10 -7.22 -10.08
CA MET A 2 -0.87 -7.29 -8.99
C MET A 2 -2.26 -7.58 -9.50
N HIS A 3 -2.94 -8.48 -8.82
CA HIS A 3 -4.36 -8.71 -9.07
C HIS A 3 -5.18 -7.94 -8.04
N ALA A 4 -6.23 -7.29 -8.49
CA ALA A 4 -7.17 -6.67 -7.57
C ALA A 4 -7.80 -7.74 -6.68
N PRO A 5 -8.07 -7.45 -5.41
CA PRO A 5 -8.79 -8.39 -4.55
C PRO A 5 -10.16 -8.70 -5.15
N ARG A 6 -10.59 -9.93 -4.96
CA ARG A 6 -11.91 -10.38 -5.45
C ARG A 6 -12.95 -10.17 -4.36
N ALA A 7 -13.84 -11.13 -4.18
CA ALA A 7 -14.83 -11.03 -3.11
C ALA A 7 -14.17 -10.87 -1.74
N LEU A 8 -14.76 -10.05 -0.89
CA LEU A 8 -14.25 -9.82 0.46
C LEU A 8 -14.65 -10.95 1.39
N THR A 9 -13.74 -11.29 2.29
CA THR A 9 -14.01 -12.22 3.37
C THR A 9 -14.77 -11.48 4.49
N PRO A 10 -15.38 -12.21 5.46
CA PRO A 10 -15.97 -11.56 6.62
C PRO A 10 -14.97 -10.67 7.38
N THR A 11 -13.72 -11.07 7.46
CA THR A 11 -12.68 -10.27 8.09
C THR A 11 -12.49 -8.94 7.37
N GLU A 12 -12.47 -8.98 6.06
CA GLU A 12 -12.33 -7.77 5.24
C GLU A 12 -13.52 -6.85 5.41
N LEU A 13 -14.72 -7.40 5.56
CA LEU A 13 -15.92 -6.61 5.84
C LEU A 13 -15.84 -5.92 7.18
N ILE A 14 -15.34 -6.60 8.20
CA ILE A 14 -15.14 -6.00 9.51
C ILE A 14 -14.17 -4.82 9.40
N TYR A 15 -13.11 -5.00 8.66
CA TYR A 15 -12.16 -3.95 8.42
C TYR A 15 -12.80 -2.74 7.71
N LEU A 16 -13.63 -2.99 6.71
CA LEU A 16 -14.33 -1.92 6.02
C LEU A 16 -15.30 -1.18 6.95
N ASP A 17 -15.98 -1.90 7.83
CA ASP A 17 -16.84 -1.29 8.84
C ASP A 17 -16.03 -0.38 9.76
N TYR A 18 -14.83 -0.80 10.14
CA TYR A 18 -13.92 0.05 10.91
C TYR A 18 -13.67 1.38 10.20
N PHE A 19 -13.38 1.34 8.90
CA PHE A 19 -13.15 2.56 8.13
C PHE A 19 -14.38 3.44 8.07
N ALA A 20 -15.54 2.83 7.85
CA ALA A 20 -16.78 3.58 7.69
C ALA A 20 -17.21 4.26 8.99
N THR A 21 -16.97 3.60 10.12
CA THR A 21 -17.45 4.07 11.42
C THR A 21 -16.38 4.80 12.23
N GLY A 22 -15.11 4.64 11.88
CA GLY A 22 -14.01 5.16 12.67
C GLY A 22 -13.76 4.39 13.96
N VAL A 23 -14.43 3.25 14.12
CA VAL A 23 -14.29 2.44 15.34
C VAL A 23 -13.08 1.52 15.17
N SER A 24 -12.22 1.49 16.19
CA SER A 24 -11.05 0.62 16.18
C SER A 24 -11.45 -0.83 16.37
N ILE A 25 -10.93 -1.71 15.53
CA ILE A 25 -10.99 -3.15 15.71
C ILE A 25 -9.57 -3.64 15.97
N ASN A 26 -9.42 -4.92 16.25
CA ASN A 26 -8.12 -5.48 16.56
C ASN A 26 -7.15 -5.35 15.39
N GLY A 27 -6.01 -4.70 15.64
CA GLY A 27 -4.91 -4.64 14.71
C GLY A 27 -5.03 -3.57 13.63
N HIS A 28 -4.03 -3.53 12.80
CA HIS A 28 -3.98 -2.61 11.66
C HIS A 28 -4.92 -3.10 10.55
N PRO A 29 -5.59 -2.18 9.83
CA PRO A 29 -6.46 -2.57 8.72
C PRO A 29 -5.84 -3.54 7.73
N MET A 30 -4.56 -3.38 7.40
CA MET A 30 -3.88 -4.25 6.45
C MET A 30 -3.76 -5.69 6.94
N GLN A 31 -3.82 -5.91 8.25
CA GLN A 31 -3.70 -7.23 8.84
C GLN A 31 -4.81 -8.16 8.34
N HIS A 32 -6.01 -7.65 8.21
CA HIS A 32 -7.17 -8.43 7.79
C HIS A 32 -7.14 -8.81 6.31
N MET A 33 -6.35 -8.10 5.52
CA MET A 33 -6.23 -8.36 4.08
C MET A 33 -4.95 -9.11 3.72
N ARG A 34 -4.09 -9.35 4.70
CA ARG A 34 -2.73 -9.82 4.43
C ARG A 34 -2.68 -11.15 3.68
N ALA A 35 -3.53 -12.10 4.03
CA ALA A 35 -3.52 -13.40 3.37
C ALA A 35 -3.76 -13.28 1.86
N ARG A 36 -4.70 -12.42 1.46
CA ARG A 36 -5.00 -12.19 0.04
C ARG A 36 -3.87 -11.46 -0.65
N LEU A 37 -3.29 -10.48 0.02
CA LEU A 37 -2.18 -9.71 -0.52
C LEU A 37 -0.97 -10.60 -0.74
N ARG A 38 -0.68 -11.51 0.19
CA ARG A 38 0.42 -12.46 0.02
C ARG A 38 0.24 -13.35 -1.20
N LYS A 39 -0.99 -13.80 -1.45
CA LYS A 39 -1.27 -14.60 -2.64
C LYS A 39 -1.02 -13.81 -3.92
N ALA A 40 -1.17 -12.50 -3.87
CA ALA A 40 -0.90 -11.62 -5.01
C ALA A 40 0.57 -11.22 -5.11
N GLY A 41 1.43 -11.72 -4.22
CA GLY A 41 2.85 -11.42 -4.24
C GLY A 41 3.26 -10.17 -3.48
N VAL A 42 2.36 -9.63 -2.66
CA VAL A 42 2.66 -8.43 -1.87
C VAL A 42 3.47 -8.81 -0.64
N VAL A 43 4.58 -8.10 -0.43
CA VAL A 43 5.47 -8.29 0.72
C VAL A 43 5.13 -7.24 1.77
N ASP A 44 5.04 -7.64 3.03
CA ASP A 44 4.84 -6.68 4.11
C ASP A 44 6.17 -6.11 4.62
N SER A 45 6.10 -5.10 5.49
CA SER A 45 7.33 -4.47 6.01
C SER A 45 8.17 -5.45 6.81
N LYS A 46 7.56 -6.41 7.48
CA LYS A 46 8.30 -7.44 8.19
C LYS A 46 9.12 -8.29 7.23
N GLY A 47 8.51 -8.69 6.11
CA GLY A 47 9.21 -9.46 5.07
C GLY A 47 10.32 -8.67 4.41
N LEU A 48 10.11 -7.36 4.20
CA LEU A 48 11.14 -6.51 3.63
C LEU A 48 12.41 -6.46 4.48
N ARG A 49 12.25 -6.50 5.80
CA ARG A 49 13.42 -6.45 6.70
C ARG A 49 14.35 -7.62 6.53
N GLU A 50 13.85 -8.72 5.99
CA GLU A 50 14.64 -9.91 5.75
C GLU A 50 15.32 -9.92 4.38
N LEU A 51 14.95 -8.99 3.51
CA LEU A 51 15.56 -8.86 2.19
C LEU A 51 16.82 -8.01 2.26
N GLN A 52 17.68 -8.16 1.27
CA GLN A 52 18.99 -7.47 1.27
C GLN A 52 18.97 -6.13 0.57
N GLY A 53 18.08 -5.94 -0.37
CA GLY A 53 18.03 -4.76 -1.22
C GLY A 53 18.34 -5.11 -2.67
N GLY A 54 17.73 -4.35 -3.59
CA GLY A 54 17.87 -4.58 -5.03
C GLY A 54 16.80 -5.46 -5.63
N GLU A 55 15.99 -6.11 -4.81
CA GLU A 55 14.95 -7.02 -5.30
C GLU A 55 13.75 -6.25 -5.87
N PRO A 56 13.13 -6.75 -6.94
CA PRO A 56 11.83 -6.26 -7.35
C PRO A 56 10.78 -6.75 -6.35
N ILE A 57 9.92 -5.85 -5.89
CA ILE A 57 8.92 -6.19 -4.88
C ILE A 57 7.61 -5.45 -5.16
N ILE A 58 6.56 -5.94 -4.53
CA ILE A 58 5.26 -5.28 -4.51
C ILE A 58 4.89 -5.09 -3.05
N VAL A 59 4.55 -3.87 -2.68
CA VAL A 59 4.14 -3.53 -1.31
C VAL A 59 2.77 -2.85 -1.34
N CYS A 60 2.11 -2.83 -0.21
CA CYS A 60 0.82 -2.17 -0.08
C CYS A 60 0.71 -1.61 1.34
N GLY A 61 0.08 -0.46 1.47
CA GLY A 61 -0.14 0.11 2.78
C GLY A 61 -1.05 1.32 2.75
N LEU A 62 -1.36 1.78 3.95
CA LEU A 62 -2.07 3.02 4.18
C LEU A 62 -1.11 4.19 3.97
N VAL A 63 -1.50 5.16 3.17
CA VAL A 63 -0.67 6.34 2.94
C VAL A 63 -0.87 7.30 4.11
N VAL A 64 0.13 7.40 4.97
CA VAL A 64 0.04 8.25 6.16
C VAL A 64 0.69 9.61 5.95
N ILE A 65 1.66 9.71 5.05
CA ILE A 65 2.32 10.97 4.72
C ILE A 65 2.55 11.04 3.22
N ARG A 66 2.31 12.23 2.66
CA ARG A 66 2.68 12.58 1.29
C ARG A 66 3.49 13.85 1.33
N GLN A 67 4.67 13.85 0.73
CA GLN A 67 5.51 15.03 0.68
C GLN A 67 6.05 15.24 -0.73
N ARG A 68 6.05 16.49 -1.15
CA ARG A 68 6.66 16.89 -2.42
C ARG A 68 7.61 18.06 -2.12
N PRO A 69 8.82 17.77 -1.61
CA PRO A 69 9.75 18.83 -1.24
C PRO A 69 10.16 19.65 -2.45
N ALA A 70 10.30 20.96 -2.26
CA ALA A 70 10.71 21.86 -3.34
C ALA A 70 12.10 21.47 -3.88
N SER A 71 12.96 20.95 -3.02
CA SER A 71 14.32 20.55 -3.40
C SER A 71 14.40 19.24 -4.15
N ALA A 72 13.29 18.51 -4.28
CA ALA A 72 13.30 17.15 -4.84
C ALA A 72 12.95 17.11 -6.32
N ASN A 73 12.88 18.24 -7.01
CA ASN A 73 12.63 18.33 -8.47
C ASN A 73 11.38 17.55 -8.92
N GLY A 74 10.31 17.65 -8.13
CA GLY A 74 9.05 17.01 -8.48
C GLY A 74 8.88 15.60 -7.97
N THR A 75 9.88 15.02 -7.34
CA THR A 75 9.76 13.71 -6.71
C THR A 75 8.79 13.78 -5.54
N ILE A 76 7.93 12.78 -5.42
CA ILE A 76 7.01 12.66 -4.31
C ILE A 76 7.47 11.53 -3.40
N PHE A 77 7.38 11.77 -2.10
CA PHE A 77 7.71 10.78 -1.08
C PHE A 77 6.43 10.39 -0.35
N LEU A 78 6.20 9.09 -0.25
CA LEU A 78 5.07 8.53 0.48
C LEU A 78 5.58 7.74 1.66
N LEU A 79 4.89 7.83 2.79
CA LEU A 79 5.12 6.94 3.90
C LEU A 79 3.90 6.03 3.98
N LEU A 80 4.13 4.73 3.81
CA LEU A 80 3.09 3.73 3.92
C LEU A 80 3.18 3.04 5.26
N GLU A 81 2.03 2.71 5.82
CA GLU A 81 1.95 1.93 7.05
C GLU A 81 1.23 0.63 6.78
N ASP A 82 1.82 -0.46 7.22
CA ASP A 82 1.12 -1.75 7.28
C ASP A 82 1.08 -2.23 8.73
N GLU A 83 0.65 -3.46 8.96
CA GLU A 83 0.48 -3.99 10.30
C GLU A 83 1.81 -4.20 11.06
N TRP A 84 2.95 -4.11 10.36
CA TRP A 84 4.27 -4.38 10.93
C TRP A 84 5.17 -3.16 11.01
N GLY A 85 4.80 -2.06 10.38
CA GLY A 85 5.63 -0.86 10.41
C GLY A 85 5.45 0.02 9.19
N PHE A 86 6.49 0.76 8.86
CA PHE A 86 6.46 1.77 7.82
C PHE A 86 7.36 1.43 6.65
N ILE A 87 6.94 1.86 5.48
CA ILE A 87 7.70 1.69 4.24
C ILE A 87 7.78 3.06 3.57
N ASN A 88 8.97 3.50 3.24
CA ASN A 88 9.16 4.73 2.48
C ASN A 88 9.09 4.42 1.00
N VAL A 89 8.29 5.18 0.27
CA VAL A 89 8.15 5.02 -1.17
C VAL A 89 8.57 6.29 -1.86
N VAL A 90 9.44 6.15 -2.84
CA VAL A 90 9.86 7.25 -3.70
C VAL A 90 9.11 7.13 -5.01
N VAL A 91 8.41 8.20 -5.39
CA VAL A 91 7.75 8.31 -6.69
C VAL A 91 8.63 9.19 -7.56
N PRO A 92 9.39 8.62 -8.50
CA PRO A 92 10.24 9.43 -9.37
C PRO A 92 9.42 10.49 -10.12
N SER A 93 9.99 11.66 -10.30
CA SER A 93 9.27 12.79 -10.89
C SER A 93 8.69 12.47 -12.27
N PHE A 94 9.40 11.66 -13.06
CA PHE A 94 8.92 11.31 -14.41
C PHE A 94 7.69 10.38 -14.38
N LEU A 95 7.35 9.79 -13.25
CA LEU A 95 6.17 8.95 -13.10
C LEU A 95 5.01 9.68 -12.45
N VAL A 96 5.23 10.86 -11.88
CA VAL A 96 4.18 11.57 -11.14
C VAL A 96 2.98 11.90 -12.02
N ASP A 97 3.20 12.33 -13.26
CA ASP A 97 2.09 12.68 -14.14
C ASP A 97 1.25 11.47 -14.53
N GLU A 98 1.92 10.35 -14.81
CA GLU A 98 1.24 9.12 -15.20
C GLU A 98 0.34 8.58 -14.09
N PHE A 99 0.80 8.64 -12.85
CA PHE A 99 0.10 8.08 -11.70
C PHE A 99 -0.44 9.15 -10.74
N SER A 100 -0.67 10.34 -11.27
CA SER A 100 -0.99 11.53 -10.47
C SER A 100 -2.15 11.31 -9.49
N GLU A 101 -3.28 10.76 -9.96
CA GLU A 101 -4.44 10.59 -9.09
C GLU A 101 -4.15 9.62 -7.95
N VAL A 102 -3.56 8.48 -8.28
CA VAL A 102 -3.26 7.45 -7.29
C VAL A 102 -2.29 7.99 -6.26
N VAL A 103 -1.19 8.59 -6.72
CA VAL A 103 -0.13 9.07 -5.84
C VAL A 103 -0.62 10.19 -4.92
N LYS A 104 -1.48 11.05 -5.44
CA LYS A 104 -1.93 12.23 -4.67
C LYS A 104 -3.12 11.95 -3.77
N PHE A 105 -3.97 10.98 -4.12
CA PHE A 105 -5.27 10.86 -3.45
C PHE A 105 -5.59 9.49 -2.87
N ALA A 106 -4.86 8.43 -3.22
CA ALA A 106 -5.19 7.10 -2.73
C ALA A 106 -5.00 7.01 -1.22
N THR A 107 -5.96 6.40 -0.54
CA THR A 107 -5.86 6.09 0.89
C THR A 107 -4.98 4.87 1.10
N PHE A 108 -5.24 3.81 0.33
CA PHE A 108 -4.41 2.62 0.29
C PHE A 108 -3.79 2.51 -1.09
N ILE A 109 -2.51 2.24 -1.13
CA ILE A 109 -1.79 2.19 -2.39
C ILE A 109 -0.99 0.90 -2.50
N VAL A 110 -1.01 0.32 -3.70
CA VAL A 110 -0.16 -0.81 -4.05
C VAL A 110 0.95 -0.27 -4.93
N VAL A 111 2.18 -0.59 -4.56
CA VAL A 111 3.36 -0.09 -5.26
C VAL A 111 4.21 -1.26 -5.72
N GLN A 112 4.48 -1.30 -7.00
CA GLN A 112 5.48 -2.19 -7.58
C GLN A 112 6.74 -1.39 -7.82
N GLY A 113 7.87 -1.89 -7.34
CA GLY A 113 9.11 -1.18 -7.49
C GLY A 113 10.30 -2.01 -7.07
N ARG A 114 11.40 -1.34 -6.79
CA ARG A 114 12.63 -1.99 -6.35
C ARG A 114 12.89 -1.63 -4.89
N PHE A 115 13.19 -2.65 -4.10
CA PHE A 115 13.52 -2.47 -2.70
C PHE A 115 14.96 -1.97 -2.57
N GLU A 116 15.15 -0.95 -1.73
CA GLU A 116 16.47 -0.45 -1.36
C GLU A 116 16.52 -0.34 0.15
N LYS A 117 17.50 -1.00 0.75
CA LYS A 117 17.63 -1.05 2.18
C LYS A 117 18.77 -0.14 2.62
N ASP A 118 18.49 0.74 3.58
CA ASP A 118 19.50 1.62 4.15
C ASP A 118 19.44 1.47 5.66
N GLY A 119 20.32 0.61 6.20
CA GLY A 119 20.26 0.26 7.60
C GLY A 119 18.92 -0.35 7.97
N ASN A 120 18.18 0.30 8.86
CA ASN A 120 16.82 -0.16 9.26
C ASN A 120 15.72 0.52 8.46
N VAL A 121 16.06 1.38 7.51
CA VAL A 121 15.07 2.10 6.71
C VAL A 121 14.72 1.29 5.49
N LEU A 122 13.42 1.06 5.30
CA LEU A 122 12.89 0.30 4.18
C LEU A 122 12.44 1.28 3.10
N ASN A 123 13.15 1.32 1.98
CA ASN A 123 12.83 2.21 0.88
C ASN A 123 12.39 1.42 -0.36
N VAL A 124 11.38 1.92 -1.04
CA VAL A 124 10.93 1.35 -2.30
C VAL A 124 10.95 2.46 -3.34
N VAL A 125 11.72 2.25 -4.40
CA VAL A 125 11.67 3.13 -5.57
C VAL A 125 10.56 2.63 -6.46
N GLY A 126 9.45 3.37 -6.49
CA GLY A 126 8.25 2.94 -7.17
C GLY A 126 8.37 3.00 -8.68
N LYS A 127 7.75 2.05 -9.36
CA LYS A 127 7.66 2.01 -10.82
C LYS A 127 6.22 2.00 -11.30
N ARG A 128 5.32 1.38 -10.53
CA ARG A 128 3.89 1.35 -10.82
C ARG A 128 3.12 1.51 -9.54
N PHE A 129 1.98 2.18 -9.64
CA PHE A 129 1.16 2.54 -8.49
C PHE A 129 -0.29 2.25 -8.83
N LYS A 130 -0.99 1.67 -7.87
CA LYS A 130 -2.41 1.38 -8.04
C LYS A 130 -3.12 1.60 -6.72
N GLU A 131 -4.29 2.20 -6.80
CA GLU A 131 -5.12 2.36 -5.61
C GLU A 131 -5.79 1.04 -5.26
N LEU A 132 -5.78 0.71 -3.96
CA LEU A 132 -6.63 -0.36 -3.45
C LEU A 132 -7.96 0.30 -3.07
N ASP A 133 -8.96 0.10 -3.90
CA ASP A 133 -10.25 0.75 -3.74
C ASP A 133 -11.09 0.02 -2.70
N VAL A 134 -11.01 0.49 -1.46
CA VAL A 134 -11.71 -0.11 -0.33
C VAL A 134 -13.22 -0.02 -0.51
N LYS A 135 -13.72 1.11 -1.01
CA LYS A 135 -15.17 1.29 -1.23
C LYS A 135 -15.70 0.34 -2.28
N ARG A 136 -14.95 0.16 -3.36
CA ARG A 136 -15.33 -0.76 -4.42
C ARG A 136 -15.36 -2.19 -3.91
N LEU A 137 -14.37 -2.57 -3.09
CA LEU A 137 -14.31 -3.90 -2.50
C LEU A 137 -15.49 -4.12 -1.54
N GLU A 138 -15.83 -3.12 -0.75
CA GLU A 138 -16.97 -3.18 0.15
C GLU A 138 -18.27 -3.38 -0.61
N HIS A 139 -18.50 -2.60 -1.64
CA HIS A 139 -19.69 -2.72 -2.47
C HIS A 139 -19.78 -4.11 -3.10
N LYS A 140 -18.69 -4.60 -3.62
CA LYS A 140 -18.63 -5.91 -4.25
C LYS A 140 -18.92 -7.04 -3.25
N ALA A 141 -18.41 -6.91 -2.05
CA ALA A 141 -18.67 -7.90 -1.00
C ALA A 141 -20.14 -7.93 -0.59
N ARG A 142 -20.77 -6.77 -0.49
CA ARG A 142 -22.19 -6.70 -0.15
C ARG A 142 -23.07 -7.37 -1.19
N SER A 143 -22.69 -7.33 -2.44
CA SER A 143 -23.46 -7.97 -3.50
C SER A 143 -23.38 -9.49 -3.47
N PHE A 144 -22.49 -10.05 -2.67
CA PHE A 144 -22.34 -11.50 -2.50
C PHE A 144 -22.98 -12.04 -1.22
N ARG A 145 -23.68 -11.22 -0.50
CA ARG A 145 -24.36 -11.66 0.72
C ARG A 145 -25.74 -12.22 0.44
#